data_12d2476239fc8b093d1e54e41998d52d
#
_entry.id   12d2476239fc8b093d1e54e41998d52d
#
_cell.length_a   1.000
_cell.length_b   1.000
_cell.length_c   1.000
_cell.angle_alpha   90.00
_cell.angle_beta   90.00
_cell.angle_gamma   90.00
#
_symmetry.space_group_name_H-M   'P 1'
#
loop_
_entity.id
_entity.type
_entity.pdbx_description
1 polymer ?
#
loop_
_entity_poly.entity_id
_entity_poly.type
_entity_poly.pdbx_seq_one_letter_code
_entity_poly.pdbx_strand_id
1 'polypeptide(L)'
;MSLNSLFYTLKPFIPRALQINLRRMIAKRKRRLCSNEWPIDPQAGNPPPGWQGWPEGKKFALVIQHDVDTQKGHDNCHRLMKIEKTLGIRSMYSIVPERYEVSRDLLTELNDQGFGIGVHGLKHDGKLFSSEQHFRQSAVKINNYLKEWKAVGFTSPSMHRNLEWMHMLNIEYSTSTFDTDPFEPQPEGIGTIFPILVRRRHNHTGYVELPYTLPQDHLLYIILKEKNIDIWKRKLDWIVEKGGMVLFNTHPDYMNFGTVESQREEYPVRYYIEFIEFIQNRYKDQYWQALPGEVARFWRETMVKKP
;
A
#
# COMPACT_ATOMS: atom_id res chain seq x y z
N MET A 1 -17.16 -24.15 0.41
CA MET A 1 -15.91 -23.55 0.91
C MET A 1 -15.16 -23.00 -0.29
N SER A 2 -14.78 -21.72 -0.28
CA SER A 2 -13.91 -21.21 -1.35
C SER A 2 -12.50 -21.80 -1.21
N LEU A 3 -11.78 -21.95 -2.33
CA LEU A 3 -10.38 -22.42 -2.35
C LEU A 3 -9.49 -21.58 -1.39
N ASN A 4 -9.80 -20.31 -1.25
CA ASN A 4 -9.11 -19.40 -0.32
C ASN A 4 -9.35 -19.79 1.15
N SER A 5 -10.60 -20.13 1.53
CA SER A 5 -10.93 -20.55 2.90
C SER A 5 -10.20 -21.84 3.29
N LEU A 6 -10.15 -22.82 2.38
CA LEU A 6 -9.42 -24.07 2.59
C LEU A 6 -7.91 -23.83 2.74
N PHE A 7 -7.34 -22.96 1.91
CA PHE A 7 -5.92 -22.59 2.00
C PHE A 7 -5.59 -21.95 3.35
N TYR A 8 -6.38 -20.98 3.83
CA TYR A 8 -6.12 -20.35 5.13
C TYR A 8 -6.27 -21.30 6.31
N THR A 9 -7.12 -22.32 6.20
CA THR A 9 -7.26 -23.38 7.23
C THR A 9 -6.04 -24.30 7.25
N LEU A 10 -5.50 -24.65 6.09
CA LEU A 10 -4.32 -25.55 5.97
C LEU A 10 -2.97 -24.82 6.12
N LYS A 11 -2.94 -23.51 5.90
CA LYS A 11 -1.73 -22.68 5.93
C LYS A 11 -0.86 -22.86 7.19
N PRO A 12 -1.41 -22.99 8.42
CA PRO A 12 -0.58 -23.18 9.62
C PRO A 12 0.19 -24.52 9.64
N PHE A 13 -0.28 -25.53 8.90
CA PHE A 13 0.32 -26.87 8.85
C PHE A 13 1.35 -27.02 7.72
N ILE A 14 1.46 -26.05 6.81
CA ILE A 14 2.40 -26.09 5.68
C ILE A 14 3.65 -25.31 6.06
N PRO A 15 4.87 -25.91 6.00
CA PRO A 15 6.11 -25.19 6.25
C PRO A 15 6.23 -23.93 5.39
N ARG A 16 6.65 -22.81 5.98
CA ARG A 16 6.75 -21.50 5.31
C ARG A 16 7.49 -21.57 3.98
N ALA A 17 8.58 -22.32 3.93
CA ALA A 17 9.38 -22.53 2.72
C ALA A 17 8.57 -23.15 1.56
N LEU A 18 7.70 -24.11 1.88
CA LEU A 18 6.85 -24.75 0.88
C LEU A 18 5.74 -23.80 0.40
N GLN A 19 5.13 -23.05 1.32
CA GLN A 19 4.14 -22.00 0.96
C GLN A 19 4.73 -21.00 -0.04
N ILE A 20 5.97 -20.51 0.20
CA ILE A 20 6.64 -19.55 -0.68
C ILE A 20 6.97 -20.16 -2.02
N ASN A 21 7.49 -21.41 -2.05
CA ASN A 21 7.81 -22.07 -3.30
C ASN A 21 6.56 -22.30 -4.17
N LEU A 22 5.45 -22.70 -3.56
CA LEU A 22 4.18 -22.87 -4.27
C LEU A 22 3.69 -21.52 -4.83
N ARG A 23 3.73 -20.47 -4.02
CA ARG A 23 3.37 -19.10 -4.48
C ARG A 23 4.27 -18.65 -5.64
N ARG A 24 5.58 -18.93 -5.61
CA ARG A 24 6.51 -18.62 -6.70
C ARG A 24 6.15 -19.34 -8.00
N MET A 25 5.80 -20.62 -7.92
CA MET A 25 5.38 -21.40 -9.11
C MET A 25 4.10 -20.83 -9.72
N ILE A 26 3.10 -20.54 -8.88
CA ILE A 26 1.83 -19.94 -9.31
C ILE A 26 2.08 -18.56 -9.91
N ALA A 27 2.88 -17.72 -9.26
CA ALA A 27 3.19 -16.38 -9.73
C ALA A 27 3.92 -16.38 -11.08
N LYS A 28 4.91 -17.26 -11.27
CA LYS A 28 5.60 -17.42 -12.56
C LYS A 28 4.64 -17.78 -13.69
N ARG A 29 3.67 -18.66 -13.43
CA ARG A 29 2.64 -19.02 -14.43
C ARG A 29 1.72 -17.83 -14.70
N LYS A 30 1.20 -17.18 -13.66
CA LYS A 30 0.33 -16.00 -13.79
C LYS A 30 1.01 -14.87 -14.57
N ARG A 31 2.30 -14.58 -14.29
CA ARG A 31 3.05 -13.54 -15.00
C ARG A 31 3.04 -13.70 -16.52
N ARG A 32 3.11 -14.95 -17.01
CA ARG A 32 3.05 -15.25 -18.46
C ARG A 32 1.66 -15.00 -19.04
N LEU A 33 0.61 -15.30 -18.27
CA LEU A 33 -0.78 -15.17 -18.70
C LEU A 33 -1.28 -13.73 -18.66
N CYS A 34 -0.75 -12.91 -17.75
CA CYS A 34 -1.19 -11.53 -17.51
C CYS A 34 -0.20 -10.49 -18.04
N SER A 35 0.62 -10.84 -19.03
CA SER A 35 1.65 -9.93 -19.57
C SER A 35 1.10 -8.66 -20.20
N ASN A 36 -0.18 -8.66 -20.62
CA ASN A 36 -0.87 -7.52 -21.24
C ASN A 36 -1.50 -6.57 -20.19
N GLU A 37 -1.62 -7.01 -18.93
CA GLU A 37 -2.30 -6.26 -17.88
C GLU A 37 -1.38 -5.93 -16.70
N TRP A 38 -0.23 -6.62 -16.62
CA TRP A 38 0.71 -6.43 -15.52
C TRP A 38 2.16 -6.29 -16.03
N PRO A 39 2.95 -5.36 -15.49
CA PRO A 39 2.64 -4.39 -14.43
C PRO A 39 1.81 -3.19 -14.90
N ILE A 40 1.53 -3.05 -16.18
CA ILE A 40 0.82 -1.92 -16.79
C ILE A 40 -0.46 -2.42 -17.45
N ASP A 41 -1.60 -1.95 -16.94
CA ASP A 41 -2.87 -1.99 -17.64
C ASP A 41 -3.09 -0.66 -18.37
N PRO A 42 -3.05 -0.63 -19.70
CA PRO A 42 -3.21 0.63 -20.47
C PRO A 42 -4.53 1.36 -20.18
N GLN A 43 -5.58 0.63 -19.81
CA GLN A 43 -6.90 1.21 -19.53
C GLN A 43 -6.93 1.97 -18.20
N ALA A 44 -6.11 1.56 -17.23
CA ALA A 44 -6.03 2.22 -15.92
C ALA A 44 -5.42 3.64 -15.97
N GLY A 45 -4.79 4.02 -17.09
CA GLY A 45 -4.12 5.31 -17.26
C GLY A 45 -5.05 6.48 -17.63
N ASN A 46 -6.34 6.24 -17.84
CA ASN A 46 -7.27 7.29 -18.23
C ASN A 46 -7.63 8.19 -17.04
N PRO A 47 -7.42 9.52 -17.14
CA PRO A 47 -7.82 10.43 -16.08
C PRO A 47 -9.35 10.48 -15.96
N PRO A 48 -9.90 10.63 -14.73
CA PRO A 48 -11.33 10.74 -14.56
C PRO A 48 -11.88 12.05 -15.14
N PRO A 49 -13.16 12.08 -15.56
CA PRO A 49 -13.79 13.29 -16.07
C PRO A 49 -13.64 14.47 -15.11
N GLY A 50 -13.25 15.63 -15.64
CA GLY A 50 -13.08 16.86 -14.85
C GLY A 50 -11.76 16.98 -14.11
N TRP A 51 -10.85 16.04 -14.26
CA TRP A 51 -9.50 16.11 -13.69
C TRP A 51 -8.71 17.32 -14.22
N GLN A 52 -8.13 18.14 -13.33
CA GLN A 52 -7.41 19.37 -13.67
C GLN A 52 -5.89 19.28 -13.44
N GLY A 53 -5.39 18.12 -12.99
CA GLY A 53 -3.97 17.93 -12.65
C GLY A 53 -3.67 18.13 -11.16
N TRP A 54 -2.45 17.78 -10.80
CA TRP A 54 -1.94 17.85 -9.43
C TRP A 54 -1.58 19.30 -9.03
N PRO A 55 -1.42 19.58 -7.73
CA PRO A 55 -1.06 20.93 -7.24
C PRO A 55 0.17 21.49 -7.96
N GLU A 56 0.21 22.81 -8.12
CA GLU A 56 1.34 23.53 -8.69
C GLU A 56 1.77 23.08 -10.10
N GLY A 57 0.86 22.47 -10.86
CA GLY A 57 1.14 21.95 -12.20
C GLY A 57 2.08 20.73 -12.21
N LYS A 58 2.22 20.03 -11.08
CA LYS A 58 3.03 18.80 -11.01
C LYS A 58 2.44 17.74 -11.92
N LYS A 59 3.32 16.93 -12.53
CA LYS A 59 2.91 15.88 -13.47
C LYS A 59 2.24 14.69 -12.79
N PHE A 60 2.69 14.34 -11.59
CA PHE A 60 2.15 13.21 -10.83
C PHE A 60 2.26 13.46 -9.32
N ALA A 61 1.45 12.74 -8.55
CA ALA A 61 1.62 12.68 -7.10
C ALA A 61 2.51 11.48 -6.74
N LEU A 62 3.43 11.67 -5.79
CA LEU A 62 4.26 10.62 -5.21
C LEU A 62 3.83 10.39 -3.76
N VAL A 63 3.28 9.24 -3.49
CA VAL A 63 2.85 8.77 -2.17
C VAL A 63 3.67 7.54 -1.80
N ILE A 64 4.33 7.58 -0.65
CA ILE A 64 5.13 6.47 -0.15
C ILE A 64 4.47 5.94 1.12
N GLN A 65 4.31 4.62 1.17
CA GLN A 65 3.71 3.92 2.30
C GLN A 65 4.53 2.68 2.66
N HIS A 66 4.50 2.34 3.96
CA HIS A 66 5.09 1.11 4.48
C HIS A 66 4.07 0.35 5.29
N ASP A 67 3.78 -0.89 4.88
CA ASP A 67 2.99 -1.81 5.70
C ASP A 67 3.92 -2.51 6.68
N VAL A 68 3.65 -2.35 7.98
CA VAL A 68 4.45 -2.88 9.08
C VAL A 68 3.74 -4.12 9.61
N ASP A 69 4.08 -5.27 9.03
CA ASP A 69 3.32 -6.51 9.23
C ASP A 69 3.68 -7.24 10.53
N THR A 70 4.94 -7.19 10.96
CA THR A 70 5.43 -7.99 12.10
C THR A 70 6.30 -7.16 13.03
N GLN A 71 6.66 -7.75 14.18
CA GLN A 71 7.63 -7.15 15.11
C GLN A 71 8.93 -6.77 14.41
N LYS A 72 9.43 -7.61 13.49
CA LYS A 72 10.65 -7.31 12.71
C LYS A 72 10.50 -6.03 11.89
N GLY A 73 9.36 -5.85 11.21
CA GLY A 73 9.07 -4.62 10.48
C GLY A 73 9.03 -3.42 11.41
N HIS A 74 8.35 -3.55 12.55
CA HIS A 74 8.27 -2.53 13.57
C HIS A 74 9.67 -2.12 14.09
N ASP A 75 10.54 -3.08 14.40
CA ASP A 75 11.92 -2.83 14.86
C ASP A 75 12.77 -2.14 13.78
N ASN A 76 12.45 -2.33 12.50
CA ASN A 76 13.14 -1.71 11.39
C ASN A 76 12.64 -0.29 11.06
N CYS A 77 11.50 0.16 11.61
CA CYS A 77 10.93 1.47 11.29
C CYS A 77 11.90 2.63 11.54
N HIS A 78 12.60 2.65 12.66
CA HIS A 78 13.59 3.71 12.96
C HIS A 78 14.73 3.77 11.92
N ARG A 79 15.19 2.61 11.44
CA ARG A 79 16.24 2.54 10.40
C ARG A 79 15.74 3.10 9.08
N LEU A 80 14.53 2.72 8.70
CA LEU A 80 13.91 3.19 7.46
C LEU A 80 13.64 4.69 7.52
N MET A 81 13.01 5.17 8.60
CA MET A 81 12.78 6.60 8.83
C MET A 81 14.07 7.43 8.73
N LYS A 82 15.19 6.94 9.28
CA LYS A 82 16.49 7.62 9.17
C LYS A 82 16.96 7.73 7.72
N ILE A 83 16.79 6.67 6.92
CA ILE A 83 17.11 6.67 5.49
C ILE A 83 16.23 7.70 4.77
N GLU A 84 14.93 7.70 5.01
CA GLU A 84 13.98 8.61 4.38
C GLU A 84 14.26 10.08 4.72
N LYS A 85 14.60 10.36 5.97
CA LYS A 85 15.07 11.71 6.38
C LYS A 85 16.32 12.14 5.61
N THR A 86 17.26 11.23 5.41
CA THR A 86 18.48 11.54 4.63
C THR A 86 18.15 11.80 3.17
N LEU A 87 17.15 11.10 2.62
CA LEU A 87 16.66 11.30 1.25
C LEU A 87 15.71 12.52 1.12
N GLY A 88 15.36 13.17 2.24
CA GLY A 88 14.47 14.33 2.24
C GLY A 88 13.03 14.00 1.85
N ILE A 89 12.56 12.78 2.15
CA ILE A 89 11.19 12.31 1.84
C ILE A 89 10.39 12.02 3.11
N ARG A 90 9.08 12.05 2.97
CA ARG A 90 8.11 11.64 4.01
C ARG A 90 7.28 10.48 3.49
N SER A 91 6.97 9.54 4.36
CA SER A 91 6.12 8.38 4.07
C SER A 91 5.06 8.17 5.15
N MET A 92 4.16 7.23 4.92
CA MET A 92 3.16 6.78 5.90
C MET A 92 3.51 5.37 6.35
N TYR A 93 3.51 5.15 7.68
CA TYR A 93 3.67 3.83 8.29
C TYR A 93 2.30 3.29 8.69
N SER A 94 1.88 2.22 8.04
CA SER A 94 0.63 1.52 8.30
C SER A 94 0.89 0.38 9.27
N ILE A 95 0.43 0.51 10.53
CA ILE A 95 0.83 -0.33 11.66
C ILE A 95 -0.31 -1.27 12.05
N VAL A 96 0.03 -2.56 12.33
CA VAL A 96 -0.95 -3.55 12.81
C VAL A 96 -1.11 -3.45 14.33
N PRO A 97 -2.30 -3.09 14.85
CA PRO A 97 -2.45 -2.76 16.28
C PRO A 97 -2.33 -3.96 17.24
N GLU A 98 -2.86 -5.13 16.87
CA GLU A 98 -3.00 -6.28 17.80
C GLU A 98 -2.18 -7.51 17.33
N ARG A 99 -1.05 -7.32 16.66
CA ARG A 99 -0.20 -8.42 16.21
C ARG A 99 1.14 -8.50 16.95
N TYR A 100 1.63 -7.38 17.39
CA TYR A 100 2.89 -7.18 18.11
C TYR A 100 2.73 -5.98 19.04
N GLU A 101 3.70 -5.76 19.91
CA GLU A 101 3.71 -4.58 20.78
C GLU A 101 4.08 -3.33 19.97
N VAL A 102 3.17 -2.37 19.91
CA VAL A 102 3.38 -1.10 19.20
C VAL A 102 4.00 -0.08 20.18
N SER A 103 5.21 0.37 19.87
CA SER A 103 5.91 1.36 20.68
C SER A 103 5.24 2.74 20.55
N ARG A 104 4.89 3.33 21.71
CA ARG A 104 4.38 4.70 21.77
C ARG A 104 5.44 5.72 21.38
N ASP A 105 6.70 5.44 21.71
CA ASP A 105 7.82 6.32 21.36
C ASP A 105 8.01 6.37 19.85
N LEU A 106 7.87 5.23 19.13
CA LEU A 106 7.90 5.19 17.67
C LEU A 106 6.76 6.03 17.06
N LEU A 107 5.53 5.88 17.57
CA LEU A 107 4.39 6.67 17.09
C LEU A 107 4.59 8.17 17.29
N THR A 108 5.13 8.55 18.45
CA THR A 108 5.45 9.94 18.77
C THR A 108 6.52 10.47 17.83
N GLU A 109 7.62 9.73 17.64
CA GLU A 109 8.71 10.14 16.77
C GLU A 109 8.27 10.27 15.31
N LEU A 110 7.46 9.33 14.79
CA LEU A 110 6.90 9.44 13.45
C LEU A 110 6.11 10.74 13.26
N ASN A 111 5.21 11.04 14.18
CA ASN A 111 4.43 12.29 14.14
C ASN A 111 5.33 13.54 14.23
N ASP A 112 6.26 13.59 15.16
CA ASP A 112 7.12 14.75 15.40
C ASP A 112 8.06 15.02 14.21
N GLN A 113 8.42 13.97 13.47
CA GLN A 113 9.24 14.07 12.27
C GLN A 113 8.42 14.30 10.99
N GLY A 114 7.08 14.42 11.09
CA GLY A 114 6.19 14.71 9.95
C GLY A 114 5.88 13.51 9.07
N PHE A 115 6.10 12.28 9.55
CA PHE A 115 5.64 11.05 8.90
C PHE A 115 4.17 10.78 9.19
N GLY A 116 3.51 10.04 8.30
CA GLY A 116 2.12 9.62 8.50
C GLY A 116 2.02 8.33 9.33
N ILE A 117 0.92 8.18 10.05
CA ILE A 117 0.54 6.94 10.72
C ILE A 117 -0.81 6.49 10.17
N GLY A 118 -0.91 5.21 9.80
CA GLY A 118 -2.13 4.55 9.39
C GLY A 118 -2.38 3.27 10.19
N VAL A 119 -3.62 2.79 10.19
CA VAL A 119 -3.99 1.52 10.83
C VAL A 119 -4.03 0.42 9.78
N HIS A 120 -3.24 -0.65 9.99
CA HIS A 120 -3.15 -1.80 9.11
C HIS A 120 -4.02 -2.97 9.60
N GLY A 121 -5.31 -2.90 9.33
CA GLY A 121 -6.26 -3.87 9.86
C GLY A 121 -6.33 -3.91 11.37
N LEU A 122 -6.39 -5.12 11.94
CA LEU A 122 -6.39 -5.31 13.41
C LEU A 122 -5.33 -6.33 13.85
N LYS A 123 -5.33 -7.54 13.26
CA LYS A 123 -4.45 -8.67 13.66
C LYS A 123 -3.62 -9.23 12.50
N HIS A 124 -3.89 -8.84 11.29
CA HIS A 124 -3.25 -9.38 10.07
C HIS A 124 -3.32 -10.92 9.96
N ASP A 125 -4.44 -11.52 10.37
CA ASP A 125 -4.67 -12.97 10.42
C ASP A 125 -5.50 -13.50 9.24
N GLY A 126 -5.86 -12.63 8.29
CA GLY A 126 -6.68 -12.95 7.10
C GLY A 126 -8.17 -13.08 7.39
N LYS A 127 -8.64 -12.79 8.61
CA LYS A 127 -10.04 -13.00 9.03
C LYS A 127 -10.89 -11.73 9.05
N LEU A 128 -10.29 -10.55 8.94
CA LEU A 128 -10.99 -9.28 9.11
C LEU A 128 -12.27 -9.17 8.28
N PHE A 129 -12.22 -9.63 7.02
CA PHE A 129 -13.36 -9.61 6.09
C PHE A 129 -14.06 -10.96 5.94
N SER A 130 -13.98 -11.86 6.93
CA SER A 130 -14.61 -13.18 6.88
C SER A 130 -16.14 -13.13 6.93
N SER A 131 -16.71 -12.13 7.61
CA SER A 131 -18.14 -11.81 7.63
C SER A 131 -18.37 -10.35 8.02
N GLU A 132 -19.52 -9.79 7.66
CA GLU A 132 -19.89 -8.43 8.05
C GLU A 132 -19.95 -8.25 9.56
N GLN A 133 -20.50 -9.25 10.28
CA GLN A 133 -20.56 -9.23 11.74
C GLN A 133 -19.16 -9.16 12.37
N HIS A 134 -18.23 -9.98 11.87
CA HIS A 134 -16.85 -9.96 12.35
C HIS A 134 -16.16 -8.62 12.05
N PHE A 135 -16.38 -8.09 10.84
CA PHE A 135 -15.84 -6.77 10.48
C PHE A 135 -16.42 -5.67 11.38
N ARG A 136 -17.72 -5.66 11.61
CA ARG A 136 -18.40 -4.69 12.50
C ARG A 136 -17.83 -4.68 13.92
N GLN A 137 -17.60 -5.86 14.50
CA GLN A 137 -16.96 -5.98 15.82
C GLN A 137 -15.50 -5.45 15.81
N SER A 138 -14.76 -5.79 14.76
CA SER A 138 -13.38 -5.33 14.59
C SER A 138 -13.30 -3.82 14.32
N ALA A 139 -14.25 -3.26 13.58
CA ALA A 139 -14.32 -1.83 13.27
C ALA A 139 -14.40 -0.94 14.52
N VAL A 140 -15.07 -1.40 15.57
CA VAL A 140 -15.09 -0.66 16.86
C VAL A 140 -13.68 -0.50 17.42
N LYS A 141 -12.90 -1.56 17.42
CA LYS A 141 -11.50 -1.53 17.90
C LYS A 141 -10.60 -0.72 16.99
N ILE A 142 -10.72 -0.91 15.67
CA ILE A 142 -9.95 -0.14 14.68
C ILE A 142 -10.22 1.36 14.85
N ASN A 143 -11.47 1.77 15.05
CA ASN A 143 -11.83 3.16 15.29
C ASN A 143 -11.23 3.73 16.58
N ASN A 144 -11.06 2.90 17.62
CA ASN A 144 -10.35 3.31 18.84
C ASN A 144 -8.87 3.57 18.56
N TYR A 145 -8.19 2.71 17.79
CA TYR A 145 -6.80 2.92 17.39
C TYR A 145 -6.65 4.13 16.47
N LEU A 146 -7.55 4.32 15.50
CA LEU A 146 -7.56 5.52 14.66
C LEU A 146 -7.61 6.80 15.52
N LYS A 147 -8.49 6.82 16.52
CA LYS A 147 -8.61 7.94 17.45
C LYS A 147 -7.36 8.11 18.35
N GLU A 148 -6.87 7.02 18.94
CA GLU A 148 -5.70 7.03 19.84
C GLU A 148 -4.45 7.52 19.11
N TRP A 149 -4.20 7.03 17.91
CA TRP A 149 -3.03 7.36 17.10
C TRP A 149 -3.20 8.65 16.27
N LYS A 150 -4.38 9.28 16.36
CA LYS A 150 -4.77 10.44 15.51
C LYS A 150 -4.61 10.14 14.02
N ALA A 151 -4.81 8.88 13.64
CA ALA A 151 -4.74 8.41 12.27
C ALA A 151 -6.09 8.59 11.58
N VAL A 152 -6.05 8.93 10.29
CA VAL A 152 -7.23 9.10 9.45
C VAL A 152 -7.24 8.14 8.26
N GLY A 153 -6.26 7.23 8.21
CA GLY A 153 -6.06 6.29 7.12
C GLY A 153 -6.11 4.84 7.58
N PHE A 154 -6.57 3.99 6.66
CA PHE A 154 -6.67 2.55 6.86
C PHE A 154 -6.10 1.79 5.67
N THR A 155 -5.37 0.72 5.96
CA THR A 155 -4.87 -0.23 4.96
C THR A 155 -5.35 -1.62 5.30
N SER A 156 -5.89 -2.33 4.33
CA SER A 156 -6.39 -3.68 4.54
C SER A 156 -5.27 -4.73 4.44
N PRO A 157 -5.12 -5.60 5.44
CA PRO A 157 -4.13 -6.67 5.40
C PRO A 157 -4.31 -7.61 4.21
N SER A 158 -3.20 -7.91 3.52
CA SER A 158 -3.19 -8.82 2.37
C SER A 158 -4.19 -8.43 1.28
N MET A 159 -4.53 -7.15 1.16
CA MET A 159 -5.45 -6.58 0.16
C MET A 159 -6.86 -7.21 0.16
N HIS A 160 -7.23 -7.96 1.23
CA HIS A 160 -8.60 -8.41 1.43
C HIS A 160 -9.50 -7.23 1.76
N ARG A 161 -10.60 -7.04 1.02
CA ARG A 161 -11.41 -5.84 1.16
C ARG A 161 -12.89 -6.07 0.91
N ASN A 162 -13.68 -5.22 1.53
CA ASN A 162 -15.05 -4.94 1.19
C ASN A 162 -15.27 -3.43 1.38
N LEU A 163 -15.28 -2.69 0.27
CA LEU A 163 -15.32 -1.22 0.30
C LEU A 163 -16.60 -0.67 0.96
N GLU A 164 -17.71 -1.41 0.90
CA GLU A 164 -18.95 -1.03 1.56
C GLU A 164 -18.85 -1.16 3.09
N TRP A 165 -18.28 -2.28 3.58
CA TRP A 165 -18.12 -2.46 5.03
C TRP A 165 -17.14 -1.45 5.63
N MET A 166 -16.14 -1.02 4.88
CA MET A 166 -15.14 -0.05 5.32
C MET A 166 -15.75 1.33 5.65
N HIS A 167 -16.98 1.61 5.24
CA HIS A 167 -17.73 2.76 5.74
C HIS A 167 -18.03 2.75 7.24
N MET A 168 -17.86 1.61 7.92
CA MET A 168 -17.95 1.53 9.38
C MET A 168 -16.73 2.12 10.09
N LEU A 169 -15.65 2.39 9.34
CA LEU A 169 -14.42 3.00 9.86
C LEU A 169 -14.50 4.52 9.81
N ASN A 170 -13.88 5.16 10.80
CA ASN A 170 -13.77 6.63 10.89
C ASN A 170 -12.53 7.11 10.13
N ILE A 171 -12.53 6.97 8.83
CA ILE A 171 -11.40 7.25 7.95
C ILE A 171 -11.67 8.33 6.93
N GLU A 172 -10.66 9.10 6.56
CA GLU A 172 -10.68 10.02 5.43
C GLU A 172 -10.28 9.31 4.14
N TYR A 173 -9.36 8.34 4.24
CA TYR A 173 -8.88 7.56 3.11
C TYR A 173 -8.58 6.11 3.46
N SER A 174 -8.48 5.29 2.42
CA SER A 174 -7.97 3.93 2.48
C SER A 174 -6.96 3.69 1.36
N THR A 175 -6.05 2.75 1.57
CA THR A 175 -5.06 2.27 0.60
C THR A 175 -5.18 0.74 0.48
N SER A 176 -6.40 0.25 0.23
CA SER A 176 -6.73 -1.18 0.27
C SER A 176 -7.00 -1.79 -1.10
N THR A 177 -6.75 -1.03 -2.17
CA THR A 177 -6.92 -1.47 -3.56
C THR A 177 -5.64 -1.27 -4.38
N PHE A 178 -5.66 -1.71 -5.61
CA PHE A 178 -4.59 -1.51 -6.60
C PHE A 178 -5.22 -1.26 -7.98
N ASP A 179 -4.43 -0.67 -8.88
CA ASP A 179 -4.85 -0.48 -10.28
C ASP A 179 -4.97 -1.84 -10.99
N THR A 180 -3.91 -2.63 -10.97
CA THR A 180 -3.85 -4.00 -11.51
C THR A 180 -2.80 -4.82 -10.75
N ASP A 181 -3.24 -5.91 -10.10
CA ASP A 181 -2.33 -6.92 -9.52
C ASP A 181 -2.98 -8.31 -9.50
N PRO A 182 -2.73 -9.13 -10.54
CA PRO A 182 -3.32 -10.46 -10.63
C PRO A 182 -2.78 -11.44 -9.58
N PHE A 183 -1.75 -11.08 -8.81
CA PHE A 183 -1.11 -11.97 -7.82
C PHE A 183 -1.77 -11.90 -6.44
N GLU A 184 -2.58 -10.88 -6.21
CA GLU A 184 -3.27 -10.70 -4.95
C GLU A 184 -4.40 -11.73 -4.75
N PRO A 185 -4.78 -12.04 -3.48
CA PRO A 185 -5.86 -12.98 -3.17
C PRO A 185 -7.22 -12.58 -3.74
N GLN A 186 -7.48 -11.28 -3.83
CA GLN A 186 -8.60 -10.67 -4.56
C GLN A 186 -8.01 -9.91 -5.74
N PRO A 187 -7.85 -10.56 -6.92
CA PRO A 187 -7.06 -10.02 -8.04
C PRO A 187 -7.77 -8.91 -8.82
N GLU A 188 -9.04 -8.63 -8.51
CA GLU A 188 -9.81 -7.59 -9.18
C GLU A 188 -9.26 -6.21 -8.79
N GLY A 189 -8.51 -5.58 -9.70
CA GLY A 189 -8.06 -4.21 -9.59
C GLY A 189 -9.22 -3.22 -9.77
N ILE A 190 -9.02 -1.98 -9.35
CA ILE A 190 -10.02 -0.92 -9.59
C ILE A 190 -9.85 -0.24 -10.95
N GLY A 191 -8.85 -0.65 -11.75
CA GLY A 191 -8.63 -0.22 -13.12
C GLY A 191 -8.33 1.27 -13.27
N THR A 192 -7.70 1.90 -12.28
CA THR A 192 -7.28 3.29 -12.37
C THR A 192 -6.03 3.56 -11.52
N ILE A 193 -5.15 4.44 -12.02
CA ILE A 193 -4.00 4.98 -11.29
C ILE A 193 -4.33 6.32 -10.59
N PHE A 194 -5.59 6.68 -10.49
CA PHE A 194 -6.07 7.89 -9.82
C PHE A 194 -6.85 7.51 -8.56
N PRO A 195 -6.92 8.40 -7.55
CA PRO A 195 -7.81 8.20 -6.42
C PRO A 195 -9.27 8.11 -6.85
N ILE A 196 -10.08 7.42 -6.06
CA ILE A 196 -11.53 7.38 -6.25
C ILE A 196 -12.28 7.74 -4.97
N LEU A 197 -13.46 8.34 -5.08
CA LEU A 197 -14.33 8.52 -3.95
C LEU A 197 -15.25 7.31 -3.79
N VAL A 198 -15.09 6.57 -2.71
CA VAL A 198 -16.03 5.49 -2.32
C VAL A 198 -17.18 6.13 -1.54
N ARG A 199 -18.35 6.23 -2.21
CA ARG A 199 -19.54 6.90 -1.65
C ARG A 199 -20.41 5.90 -0.88
N ARG A 200 -21.01 6.36 0.21
CA ARG A 200 -22.11 5.62 0.86
C ARG A 200 -23.33 5.62 -0.03
N ARG A 201 -24.09 4.52 -0.04
CA ARG A 201 -25.27 4.36 -0.91
C ARG A 201 -26.36 5.44 -0.71
N HIS A 202 -26.48 6.01 0.50
CA HIS A 202 -27.59 6.90 0.85
C HIS A 202 -27.19 8.35 1.11
N ASN A 203 -25.92 8.70 1.03
CA ASN A 203 -25.47 10.08 1.14
C ASN A 203 -24.18 10.29 0.35
N HIS A 204 -23.85 11.55 0.05
CA HIS A 204 -22.65 11.91 -0.71
C HIS A 204 -21.35 11.84 0.11
N THR A 205 -21.42 11.38 1.37
CA THR A 205 -20.24 11.18 2.22
C THR A 205 -19.57 9.85 1.89
N GLY A 206 -18.29 9.74 2.23
CA GLY A 206 -17.51 8.54 1.99
C GLY A 206 -16.05 8.78 2.32
N TYR A 207 -15.19 7.92 1.90
CA TYR A 207 -13.74 8.05 2.02
C TYR A 207 -13.08 7.99 0.63
N VAL A 208 -11.85 8.48 0.53
CA VAL A 208 -11.07 8.39 -0.71
C VAL A 208 -10.27 7.10 -0.69
N GLU A 209 -10.40 6.30 -1.73
CA GLU A 209 -9.55 5.13 -1.93
C GLU A 209 -8.38 5.53 -2.82
N LEU A 210 -7.17 5.21 -2.37
CA LEU A 210 -5.91 5.46 -3.04
C LEU A 210 -5.33 4.11 -3.48
N PRO A 211 -5.41 3.72 -4.76
CA PRO A 211 -4.92 2.42 -5.20
C PRO A 211 -3.40 2.34 -5.15
N TYR A 212 -2.85 1.19 -4.78
CA TYR A 212 -1.46 0.88 -5.07
C TYR A 212 -1.26 0.86 -6.59
N THR A 213 -0.27 1.56 -7.04
CA THR A 213 0.00 1.70 -8.49
C THR A 213 1.35 1.13 -8.88
N LEU A 214 2.22 0.85 -7.91
CA LEU A 214 3.45 0.10 -8.13
C LEU A 214 3.34 -1.31 -7.55
N PRO A 215 3.88 -2.33 -8.22
CA PRO A 215 3.98 -3.67 -7.65
C PRO A 215 4.72 -3.65 -6.32
N GLN A 216 4.18 -4.35 -5.32
CA GLN A 216 4.75 -4.40 -3.98
C GLN A 216 6.12 -5.11 -3.97
N ASP A 217 6.99 -4.70 -3.07
CA ASP A 217 8.33 -5.27 -2.86
C ASP A 217 8.28 -6.78 -2.55
N HIS A 218 7.33 -7.22 -1.71
CA HIS A 218 7.12 -8.63 -1.42
C HIS A 218 6.89 -9.45 -2.71
N LEU A 219 6.04 -8.95 -3.61
CA LEU A 219 5.80 -9.62 -4.90
C LEU A 219 7.08 -9.68 -5.73
N LEU A 220 7.75 -8.54 -5.92
CA LEU A 220 8.91 -8.46 -6.80
C LEU A 220 10.10 -9.27 -6.27
N TYR A 221 10.48 -9.03 -5.01
CA TYR A 221 11.77 -9.54 -4.52
C TYR A 221 11.65 -10.86 -3.77
N ILE A 222 10.51 -11.13 -3.11
CA ILE A 222 10.34 -12.37 -2.35
C ILE A 222 9.70 -13.46 -3.20
N ILE A 223 8.71 -13.11 -4.02
CA ILE A 223 7.97 -14.09 -4.84
C ILE A 223 8.60 -14.25 -6.23
N LEU A 224 8.73 -13.18 -7.01
CA LEU A 224 9.25 -13.22 -8.39
C LEU A 224 10.77 -13.30 -8.45
N LYS A 225 11.47 -12.91 -7.36
CA LYS A 225 12.95 -12.90 -7.26
C LYS A 225 13.62 -11.98 -8.28
N GLU A 226 13.02 -10.82 -8.51
CA GLU A 226 13.65 -9.76 -9.31
C GLU A 226 14.97 -9.31 -8.65
N LYS A 227 15.93 -8.89 -9.48
CA LYS A 227 17.29 -8.55 -9.03
C LYS A 227 17.63 -7.08 -9.21
N ASN A 228 16.68 -6.28 -9.68
CA ASN A 228 16.82 -4.85 -9.93
C ASN A 228 15.46 -4.15 -9.80
N ILE A 229 15.45 -2.84 -10.05
CA ILE A 229 14.27 -1.98 -9.91
C ILE A 229 13.59 -1.64 -11.26
N ASP A 230 13.89 -2.39 -12.33
CA ASP A 230 13.44 -2.02 -13.69
C ASP A 230 11.92 -2.08 -13.86
N ILE A 231 11.24 -2.98 -13.14
CA ILE A 231 9.76 -3.06 -13.17
C ILE A 231 9.17 -1.79 -12.56
N TRP A 232 9.70 -1.33 -11.43
CA TRP A 232 9.27 -0.07 -10.81
C TRP A 232 9.53 1.13 -11.72
N LYS A 233 10.73 1.23 -12.32
CA LYS A 233 11.07 2.32 -13.25
C LYS A 233 10.11 2.38 -14.44
N ARG A 234 9.87 1.24 -15.09
CA ARG A 234 8.98 1.17 -16.26
C ARG A 234 7.54 1.57 -15.90
N LYS A 235 7.02 1.09 -14.77
CA LYS A 235 5.66 1.45 -14.34
C LYS A 235 5.58 2.91 -13.94
N LEU A 236 6.59 3.43 -13.25
CA LEU A 236 6.70 4.85 -12.90
C LEU A 236 6.68 5.74 -14.15
N ASP A 237 7.54 5.46 -15.14
CA ASP A 237 7.63 6.24 -16.38
C ASP A 237 6.25 6.32 -17.07
N TRP A 238 5.52 5.21 -17.09
CA TRP A 238 4.16 5.17 -17.64
C TRP A 238 3.15 5.96 -16.78
N ILE A 239 3.18 5.86 -15.45
CA ILE A 239 2.28 6.63 -14.58
C ILE A 239 2.54 8.13 -14.76
N VAL A 240 3.79 8.55 -14.87
CA VAL A 240 4.16 9.95 -15.11
C VAL A 240 3.64 10.44 -16.46
N GLU A 241 3.73 9.61 -17.51
CA GLU A 241 3.15 9.93 -18.83
C GLU A 241 1.64 10.16 -18.75
N LYS A 242 0.93 9.35 -17.94
CA LYS A 242 -0.53 9.45 -17.78
C LYS A 242 -0.98 10.50 -16.76
N GLY A 243 -0.06 11.09 -16.00
CA GLY A 243 -0.40 12.09 -15.00
C GLY A 243 -1.10 11.53 -13.76
N GLY A 244 -0.87 10.26 -13.45
CA GLY A 244 -1.51 9.53 -12.36
C GLY A 244 -0.88 9.76 -10.99
N MET A 245 -1.28 8.96 -10.02
CA MET A 245 -0.68 8.88 -8.69
C MET A 245 0.27 7.67 -8.62
N VAL A 246 1.48 7.88 -8.16
CA VAL A 246 2.38 6.82 -7.72
C VAL A 246 2.11 6.56 -6.25
N LEU A 247 1.45 5.46 -5.92
CA LEU A 247 1.42 4.95 -4.56
C LEU A 247 2.38 3.75 -4.48
N PHE A 248 3.47 3.97 -3.76
CA PHE A 248 4.59 3.04 -3.60
C PHE A 248 4.54 2.43 -2.21
N ASN A 249 4.11 1.15 -2.14
CA ASN A 249 4.05 0.41 -0.89
C ASN A 249 5.19 -0.59 -0.77
N THR A 250 5.89 -0.54 0.36
CA THR A 250 6.96 -1.48 0.72
C THR A 250 6.81 -1.91 2.18
N HIS A 251 7.58 -2.93 2.58
CA HIS A 251 7.47 -3.49 3.93
C HIS A 251 8.86 -3.51 4.58
N PRO A 252 9.07 -2.80 5.69
CA PRO A 252 10.33 -2.87 6.46
C PRO A 252 10.64 -4.29 6.95
N ASP A 253 9.64 -5.16 6.99
CA ASP A 253 9.73 -6.59 7.30
C ASP A 253 10.67 -7.35 6.36
N TYR A 254 10.69 -6.98 5.08
CA TYR A 254 11.47 -7.67 4.04
C TYR A 254 12.75 -6.94 3.64
N MET A 255 13.00 -5.75 4.18
CA MET A 255 14.21 -4.99 3.91
C MET A 255 15.40 -5.52 4.73
N ASN A 256 16.53 -5.78 4.05
CA ASN A 256 17.81 -6.04 4.70
C ASN A 256 18.63 -4.75 4.74
N PHE A 257 18.88 -4.26 5.95
CA PHE A 257 19.60 -3.01 6.20
C PHE A 257 21.13 -3.19 6.32
N GLY A 258 21.69 -4.21 5.68
CA GLY A 258 23.15 -4.38 5.59
C GLY A 258 23.78 -5.16 6.74
N THR A 259 22.99 -5.89 7.52
CA THR A 259 23.48 -6.77 8.57
C THR A 259 23.43 -8.22 8.12
N VAL A 260 24.58 -8.85 7.87
CA VAL A 260 24.75 -10.30 7.62
C VAL A 260 23.97 -10.84 6.40
N GLU A 261 24.23 -12.07 5.97
CA GLU A 261 23.60 -12.72 4.81
C GLU A 261 22.08 -12.50 4.75
N SER A 262 21.60 -12.04 3.59
CA SER A 262 20.17 -11.82 3.32
C SER A 262 19.38 -13.09 3.62
N GLN A 263 18.43 -13.02 4.52
CA GLN A 263 17.54 -14.15 4.79
C GLN A 263 16.67 -14.46 3.56
N ARG A 264 16.06 -15.64 3.55
CA ARG A 264 15.30 -16.14 2.40
C ARG A 264 14.13 -15.22 1.98
N GLU A 265 13.59 -14.46 2.93
CA GLU A 265 12.47 -13.52 2.75
C GLU A 265 12.92 -12.07 2.92
N GLU A 266 14.11 -11.75 2.45
CA GLU A 266 14.63 -10.38 2.47
C GLU A 266 15.15 -9.97 1.09
N TYR A 267 15.21 -8.64 0.90
CA TYR A 267 15.86 -8.01 -0.23
C TYR A 267 16.70 -6.81 0.26
N PRO A 268 17.78 -6.43 -0.47
CA PRO A 268 18.63 -5.32 -0.07
C PRO A 268 17.85 -4.00 -0.05
N VAL A 269 17.88 -3.27 1.06
CA VAL A 269 17.26 -1.93 1.20
C VAL A 269 17.75 -0.94 0.14
N ARG A 270 18.94 -1.17 -0.43
CA ARG A 270 19.48 -0.36 -1.55
C ARG A 270 18.51 -0.26 -2.73
N TYR A 271 17.67 -1.28 -3.02
CA TYR A 271 16.69 -1.19 -4.10
C TYR A 271 15.63 -0.11 -3.84
N TYR A 272 15.21 0.03 -2.58
CA TYR A 272 14.35 1.14 -2.17
C TYR A 272 15.06 2.48 -2.36
N ILE A 273 16.28 2.62 -1.86
CA ILE A 273 17.10 3.84 -1.96
C ILE A 273 17.33 4.22 -3.43
N GLU A 274 17.82 3.28 -4.24
CA GLU A 274 18.07 3.47 -5.68
C GLU A 274 16.81 3.92 -6.43
N PHE A 275 15.64 3.43 -6.04
CA PHE A 275 14.38 3.83 -6.68
C PHE A 275 13.96 5.25 -6.28
N ILE A 276 14.09 5.64 -5.02
CA ILE A 276 13.81 7.01 -4.57
C ILE A 276 14.79 8.00 -5.25
N GLU A 277 16.09 7.70 -5.25
CA GLU A 277 17.10 8.52 -5.94
C GLU A 277 16.81 8.63 -7.44
N PHE A 278 16.36 7.54 -8.08
CA PHE A 278 15.96 7.57 -9.48
C PHE A 278 14.79 8.54 -9.70
N ILE A 279 13.76 8.54 -8.84
CA ILE A 279 12.63 9.48 -8.92
C ILE A 279 13.16 10.93 -8.78
N GLN A 280 13.95 11.18 -7.75
CA GLN A 280 14.49 12.52 -7.45
C GLN A 280 15.35 13.09 -8.58
N ASN A 281 16.17 12.25 -9.20
CA ASN A 281 17.07 12.66 -10.28
C ASN A 281 16.32 12.84 -11.61
N ARG A 282 15.47 11.87 -11.98
CA ARG A 282 14.81 11.85 -13.28
C ARG A 282 13.63 12.81 -13.38
N TYR A 283 12.91 12.99 -12.26
CA TYR A 283 11.67 13.76 -12.20
C TYR A 283 11.74 14.93 -11.24
N LYS A 284 12.93 15.48 -11.05
CA LYS A 284 13.15 16.66 -10.22
C LYS A 284 12.12 17.74 -10.55
N ASP A 285 11.48 18.30 -9.51
CA ASP A 285 10.47 19.35 -9.58
C ASP A 285 9.18 18.98 -10.34
N GLN A 286 9.01 17.73 -10.80
CA GLN A 286 7.85 17.31 -11.59
C GLN A 286 6.79 16.55 -10.78
N TYR A 287 7.06 16.21 -9.53
CA TYR A 287 6.11 15.49 -8.68
C TYR A 287 5.70 16.30 -7.46
N TRP A 288 4.49 16.01 -7.00
CA TRP A 288 4.00 16.45 -5.70
C TRP A 288 4.19 15.30 -4.71
N GLN A 289 5.20 15.41 -3.83
CA GLN A 289 5.40 14.44 -2.77
C GLN A 289 4.44 14.74 -1.62
N ALA A 290 3.55 13.81 -1.32
CA ALA A 290 2.48 13.98 -0.36
C ALA A 290 2.25 12.74 0.49
N LEU A 291 1.74 12.94 1.70
CA LEU A 291 1.17 11.87 2.49
C LEU A 291 -0.21 11.45 1.93
N PRO A 292 -0.66 10.20 2.13
CA PRO A 292 -1.96 9.75 1.61
C PRO A 292 -3.13 10.64 2.02
N GLY A 293 -3.14 11.14 3.26
CA GLY A 293 -4.19 12.05 3.74
C GLY A 293 -4.20 13.41 3.03
N GLU A 294 -3.03 13.91 2.61
CA GLU A 294 -2.92 15.15 1.83
C GLU A 294 -3.54 14.96 0.45
N VAL A 295 -3.23 13.82 -0.20
CA VAL A 295 -3.83 13.46 -1.50
C VAL A 295 -5.35 13.29 -1.39
N ALA A 296 -5.83 12.63 -0.34
CA ALA A 296 -7.26 12.41 -0.14
C ALA A 296 -8.03 13.73 0.06
N ARG A 297 -7.48 14.67 0.82
CA ARG A 297 -8.08 16.01 1.00
C ARG A 297 -8.11 16.79 -0.31
N PHE A 298 -6.97 16.86 -1.01
CA PHE A 298 -6.89 17.50 -2.33
C PHE A 298 -7.90 16.90 -3.31
N TRP A 299 -8.02 15.58 -3.37
CA TRP A 299 -8.96 14.89 -4.25
C TRP A 299 -10.42 15.25 -3.93
N ARG A 300 -10.78 15.29 -2.64
CA ARG A 300 -12.13 15.74 -2.22
C ARG A 300 -12.43 17.16 -2.65
N GLU A 301 -11.47 18.05 -2.48
CA GLU A 301 -11.65 19.46 -2.80
C GLU A 301 -11.81 19.73 -4.28
N THR A 302 -11.06 18.99 -5.11
CA THR A 302 -11.04 19.22 -6.56
C THR A 302 -12.09 18.42 -7.32
N MET A 303 -12.39 17.19 -6.89
CA MET A 303 -13.25 16.27 -7.64
C MET A 303 -14.66 16.11 -7.05
N VAL A 304 -14.88 16.50 -5.81
CA VAL A 304 -16.18 16.29 -5.12
C VAL A 304 -16.96 17.58 -4.92
N LYS A 305 -16.30 18.72 -4.76
CA LYS A 305 -16.95 20.02 -4.47
C LYS A 305 -17.40 20.80 -5.70
N LYS A 306 -17.33 20.27 -6.91
CA LYS A 306 -17.95 20.92 -8.06
C LYS A 306 -19.42 20.50 -8.13
N PRO A 307 -20.38 21.47 -7.97
CA PRO A 307 -21.79 21.20 -8.15
C PRO A 307 -22.14 20.80 -9.57
#